data_0f67eb62eb6f773e5a52e1e5e893502d
#
_entry.id   0f67eb62eb6f773e5a52e1e5e893502d
#
_cell.length_a   1.000
_cell.length_b   1.000
_cell.length_c   1.000
_cell.angle_alpha   90.00
_cell.angle_beta   90.00
_cell.angle_gamma   90.00
#
_symmetry.space_group_name_H-M   'P 1'
#
loop_
_entity.id
_entity.type
_entity.pdbx_description
1 polymer ?
#
loop_
_entity_poly.entity_id
_entity_poly.type
_entity_poly.pdbx_seq_one_letter_code
_entity_poly.pdbx_strand_id
1 'polypeptide(L)'
;VPSAALVLAVSSGTALPAAAGAQVGQQAGQQVSAQSNGHKKVLVQLHETGGFAGIDDRVTVYTNGCARFSRRQTPAVKKCLTRGEMRELRGRLKRLRVGCSEKRPQGADFIKYTLTYQGHRASRYTLPSTWGPVVRQLEKVLHKYTAPA
;
A
#
# COMPACT_ATOMS: atom_id res chain seq x y z
N VAL A 1 35.09 44.82 -9.02
CA VAL A 1 36.57 44.81 -8.94
C VAL A 1 36.99 45.23 -7.53
N PRO A 2 37.95 44.67 -6.78
CA PRO A 2 38.82 43.52 -7.03
C PRO A 2 38.88 42.50 -5.89
N SER A 3 39.52 41.41 -6.19
CA SER A 3 40.77 40.78 -5.68
C SER A 3 40.66 39.83 -4.50
N ALA A 4 40.90 38.63 -4.76
CA ALA A 4 42.04 37.74 -4.52
C ALA A 4 42.61 37.68 -3.08
N ALA A 5 42.69 36.47 -2.54
CA ALA A 5 43.87 35.97 -1.84
C ALA A 5 43.82 34.45 -1.63
N LEU A 6 44.81 33.84 -2.19
CA LEU A 6 45.27 32.46 -2.13
C LEU A 6 46.12 32.28 -0.86
N VAL A 7 45.93 31.21 -0.08
CA VAL A 7 46.99 30.76 0.85
C VAL A 7 47.08 29.24 0.83
N LEU A 8 48.18 28.77 0.29
CA LEU A 8 48.74 27.43 0.39
C LEU A 8 49.45 27.26 1.75
N ALA A 9 49.24 26.13 2.42
CA ALA A 9 50.18 25.65 3.42
C ALA A 9 50.31 24.12 3.32
N VAL A 10 51.49 23.73 2.86
CA VAL A 10 52.03 22.38 2.84
C VAL A 10 52.69 22.12 4.21
N SER A 11 52.44 20.98 4.81
CA SER A 11 53.33 20.46 5.86
C SER A 11 53.38 18.93 5.80
N SER A 12 54.55 18.48 5.39
CA SER A 12 55.03 17.11 5.43
C SER A 12 55.38 16.70 6.88
N GLY A 13 55.14 15.47 7.24
CA GLY A 13 55.61 14.92 8.53
C GLY A 13 55.53 13.40 8.51
N THR A 14 56.64 12.77 8.21
CA THR A 14 56.96 11.34 8.33
C THR A 14 57.05 10.90 9.78
N ALA A 15 56.60 9.68 10.12
CA ALA A 15 57.31 8.61 10.87
C ALA A 15 56.40 7.42 11.21
N LEU A 16 56.76 6.24 10.76
CA LEU A 16 56.41 4.94 11.37
C LEU A 16 57.26 4.72 12.61
N PRO A 17 56.77 3.92 13.64
CA PRO A 17 57.10 2.50 13.59
C PRO A 17 55.97 1.57 14.06
N ALA A 18 56.18 0.31 13.72
CA ALA A 18 55.39 -0.89 14.04
C ALA A 18 55.20 -1.16 15.53
N ALA A 19 54.01 -1.61 15.92
CA ALA A 19 53.80 -2.48 17.07
C ALA A 19 52.61 -3.40 16.76
N ALA A 20 52.91 -4.68 16.73
CA ALA A 20 51.96 -5.75 16.65
C ALA A 20 51.08 -5.76 17.93
N GLY A 21 49.76 -5.66 17.74
CA GLY A 21 48.78 -5.84 18.81
C GLY A 21 47.60 -6.57 18.20
N ALA A 22 47.55 -7.87 18.45
CA ALA A 22 46.38 -8.67 18.13
C ALA A 22 45.20 -8.18 18.99
N GLN A 23 44.28 -7.43 18.38
CA GLN A 23 42.98 -7.19 18.99
C GLN A 23 41.96 -8.02 18.24
N VAL A 24 41.53 -9.07 18.96
CA VAL A 24 40.30 -9.81 18.68
C VAL A 24 39.15 -8.80 18.79
N GLY A 25 38.83 -8.13 17.71
CA GLY A 25 37.69 -7.26 17.60
C GLY A 25 36.41 -8.12 17.54
N GLN A 26 35.66 -8.08 18.65
CA GLN A 26 34.29 -8.49 18.68
C GLN A 26 33.52 -7.67 17.63
N GLN A 27 33.33 -8.27 16.49
CA GLN A 27 32.29 -7.78 15.55
C GLN A 27 30.95 -8.09 16.23
N ALA A 28 30.42 -7.08 16.93
CA ALA A 28 29.00 -7.03 17.26
C ALA A 28 28.24 -7.15 15.94
N GLY A 29 27.73 -8.36 15.70
CA GLY A 29 26.88 -8.65 14.57
C GLY A 29 25.67 -7.74 14.66
N GLN A 30 25.68 -6.69 13.85
CA GLN A 30 24.45 -6.04 13.45
C GLN A 30 23.66 -7.09 12.70
N GLN A 31 22.80 -7.79 13.44
CA GLN A 31 21.70 -8.51 12.84
C GLN A 31 20.83 -7.46 12.15
N VAL A 32 21.14 -7.21 10.89
CA VAL A 32 20.20 -6.64 9.97
C VAL A 32 19.04 -7.62 9.93
N SER A 33 18.02 -7.36 10.74
CA SER A 33 16.75 -8.05 10.63
C SER A 33 16.30 -7.84 9.18
N ALA A 34 16.61 -8.79 8.33
CA ALA A 34 16.02 -8.91 7.02
C ALA A 34 14.52 -9.03 7.27
N GLN A 35 13.84 -7.88 7.30
CA GLN A 35 12.40 -7.84 7.19
C GLN A 35 12.10 -8.54 5.88
N SER A 36 11.71 -9.79 5.98
CA SER A 36 11.15 -10.54 4.89
C SER A 36 9.93 -9.76 4.41
N ASN A 37 10.15 -8.90 3.43
CA ASN A 37 9.09 -8.33 2.60
C ASN A 37 8.50 -9.49 1.79
N GLY A 38 7.91 -10.46 2.49
CA GLY A 38 7.07 -11.46 1.88
C GLY A 38 6.03 -10.70 1.07
N HIS A 39 6.12 -10.79 -0.25
CA HIS A 39 5.22 -10.12 -1.17
C HIS A 39 3.79 -10.45 -0.76
N LYS A 40 3.15 -9.54 -0.06
CA LYS A 40 1.77 -9.70 0.42
C LYS A 40 0.89 -9.80 -0.82
N LYS A 41 0.49 -11.01 -1.16
CA LYS A 41 -0.36 -11.26 -2.32
C LYS A 41 -1.71 -10.57 -2.10
N VAL A 42 -2.12 -9.77 -3.08
CA VAL A 42 -3.44 -9.13 -3.06
C VAL A 42 -4.51 -10.19 -3.24
N LEU A 43 -5.46 -10.24 -2.32
CA LEU A 43 -6.65 -11.09 -2.41
C LEU A 43 -7.71 -10.40 -3.27
N VAL A 44 -8.08 -9.18 -2.92
CA VAL A 44 -9.06 -8.36 -3.64
C VAL A 44 -8.73 -6.88 -3.44
N GLN A 45 -9.00 -6.08 -4.46
CA GLN A 45 -8.88 -4.63 -4.40
C GLN A 45 -10.13 -3.98 -4.97
N LEU A 46 -10.68 -3.01 -4.26
CA LEU A 46 -11.72 -2.10 -4.71
C LEU A 46 -11.17 -0.69 -4.79
N HIS A 47 -11.49 0.02 -5.86
CA HIS A 47 -11.22 1.43 -6.01
C HIS A 47 -12.48 2.12 -6.55
N GLU A 48 -13.00 3.05 -5.79
CA GLU A 48 -14.18 3.85 -6.10
C GLU A 48 -13.75 5.27 -6.41
N THR A 49 -14.14 5.78 -7.56
CA THR A 49 -13.79 7.14 -7.97
C THR A 49 -14.97 7.83 -8.65
N GLY A 50 -15.06 9.14 -8.47
CA GLY A 50 -16.04 9.99 -9.12
C GLY A 50 -17.18 10.41 -8.22
N GLY A 51 -18.36 10.60 -8.80
CA GLY A 51 -19.49 11.23 -8.12
C GLY A 51 -19.26 12.72 -7.84
N PHE A 52 -20.35 13.44 -7.57
CA PHE A 52 -20.31 14.88 -7.27
C PHE A 52 -19.45 15.21 -6.04
N ALA A 53 -19.40 14.31 -5.06
CA ALA A 53 -18.59 14.44 -3.85
C ALA A 53 -17.07 14.20 -4.08
N GLY A 54 -16.65 13.83 -5.29
CA GLY A 54 -15.25 13.54 -5.62
C GLY A 54 -14.70 12.37 -4.81
N ILE A 55 -15.40 11.25 -4.81
CA ILE A 55 -14.98 10.02 -4.11
C ILE A 55 -13.65 9.55 -4.71
N ASP A 56 -12.72 9.15 -3.85
CA ASP A 56 -11.49 8.43 -4.17
C ASP A 56 -11.18 7.51 -2.99
N ASP A 57 -11.92 6.43 -2.92
CA ASP A 57 -11.87 5.46 -1.84
C ASP A 57 -11.22 4.16 -2.34
N ARG A 58 -10.27 3.61 -1.58
CA ARG A 58 -9.56 2.40 -1.97
C ARG A 58 -9.42 1.43 -0.81
N VAL A 59 -9.72 0.18 -1.08
CA VAL A 59 -9.52 -0.95 -0.17
C VAL A 59 -8.68 -2.00 -0.87
N THR A 60 -7.55 -2.38 -0.27
CA THR A 60 -6.73 -3.50 -0.73
C THR A 60 -6.62 -4.51 0.39
N VAL A 61 -7.21 -5.68 0.22
CA VAL A 61 -7.13 -6.80 1.16
C VAL A 61 -6.11 -7.81 0.65
N TYR A 62 -5.22 -8.25 1.54
CA TYR A 62 -4.19 -9.23 1.25
C TYR A 62 -4.60 -10.62 1.72
N THR A 63 -3.95 -11.65 1.17
CA THR A 63 -4.23 -13.06 1.50
C THR A 63 -3.99 -13.40 2.96
N ASN A 64 -3.11 -12.66 3.64
CA ASN A 64 -2.81 -12.81 5.08
C ASN A 64 -3.87 -12.18 6.01
N GLY A 65 -4.94 -11.61 5.45
CA GLY A 65 -6.03 -10.99 6.22
C GLY A 65 -5.80 -9.53 6.59
N CYS A 66 -4.62 -8.96 6.36
CA CYS A 66 -4.42 -7.54 6.56
C CYS A 66 -4.91 -6.74 5.34
N ALA A 67 -5.20 -5.46 5.55
CA ALA A 67 -5.71 -4.59 4.49
C ALA A 67 -5.13 -3.18 4.60
N ARG A 68 -5.14 -2.49 3.49
CA ARG A 68 -4.85 -1.07 3.38
C ARG A 68 -6.10 -0.34 2.92
N PHE A 69 -6.45 0.69 3.67
CA PHE A 69 -7.62 1.53 3.44
C PHE A 69 -7.15 2.95 3.15
N SER A 70 -7.72 3.59 2.16
CA SER A 70 -7.56 5.04 1.94
C SER A 70 -8.88 5.65 1.51
N ARG A 71 -9.12 6.86 1.95
CA ARG A 71 -10.28 7.65 1.57
C ARG A 71 -9.81 9.02 1.12
N ARG A 72 -10.15 9.39 -0.12
CA ARG A 72 -9.83 10.69 -0.69
C ARG A 72 -8.36 11.10 -0.41
N GLN A 73 -8.14 12.25 0.20
CA GLN A 73 -6.81 12.80 0.50
C GLN A 73 -6.28 12.41 1.88
N THR A 74 -6.93 11.47 2.59
CA THR A 74 -6.46 11.04 3.91
C THR A 74 -5.32 10.04 3.81
N PRO A 75 -4.38 10.04 4.76
CA PRO A 75 -3.33 9.01 4.82
C PRO A 75 -3.91 7.61 4.86
N ALA A 76 -3.27 6.68 4.16
CA ALA A 76 -3.73 5.31 4.12
C ALA A 76 -3.54 4.61 5.49
N VAL A 77 -4.59 3.97 5.98
CA VAL A 77 -4.60 3.18 7.22
C VAL A 77 -4.33 1.72 6.90
N LYS A 78 -3.48 1.07 7.68
CA LYS A 78 -3.21 -0.38 7.60
C LYS A 78 -3.80 -1.05 8.83
N LYS A 79 -4.69 -2.00 8.64
CA LYS A 79 -5.33 -2.82 9.70
C LYS A 79 -5.52 -4.24 9.21
N CYS A 80 -5.64 -5.19 10.13
CA CYS A 80 -5.99 -6.55 9.77
C CYS A 80 -7.47 -6.79 10.09
N LEU A 81 -8.18 -7.45 9.18
CA LEU A 81 -9.57 -7.84 9.34
C LEU A 81 -9.68 -8.93 10.41
N THR A 82 -10.79 -8.95 11.12
CA THR A 82 -11.09 -10.05 12.04
C THR A 82 -11.29 -11.35 11.27
N ARG A 83 -11.20 -12.48 11.97
CA ARG A 83 -11.46 -13.80 11.38
C ARG A 83 -12.87 -13.90 10.78
N GLY A 84 -13.85 -13.27 11.43
CA GLY A 84 -15.23 -13.20 10.95
C GLY A 84 -15.34 -12.42 9.64
N GLU A 85 -14.78 -11.23 9.59
CA GLU A 85 -14.78 -10.37 8.38
C GLU A 85 -14.08 -11.07 7.20
N MET A 86 -12.94 -11.72 7.45
CA MET A 86 -12.23 -12.47 6.40
C MET A 86 -13.02 -13.67 5.89
N ARG A 87 -13.70 -14.39 6.77
CA ARG A 87 -14.56 -15.53 6.40
C ARG A 87 -15.73 -15.06 5.54
N GLU A 88 -16.40 -14.00 5.96
CA GLU A 88 -17.51 -13.39 5.22
C GLU A 88 -17.06 -12.91 3.84
N LEU A 89 -15.95 -12.16 3.77
CA LEU A 89 -15.38 -11.67 2.51
C LEU A 89 -15.05 -12.82 1.56
N ARG A 90 -14.35 -13.85 2.04
CA ARG A 90 -14.00 -15.02 1.23
C ARG A 90 -15.25 -15.77 0.73
N GLY A 91 -16.30 -15.86 1.56
CA GLY A 91 -17.59 -16.44 1.16
C GLY A 91 -18.25 -15.68 0.01
N ARG A 92 -18.20 -14.35 0.04
CA ARG A 92 -18.71 -13.48 -1.03
C ARG A 92 -17.87 -13.56 -2.30
N LEU A 93 -16.54 -13.60 -2.16
CA LEU A 93 -15.60 -13.70 -3.29
C LEU A 93 -15.78 -15.00 -4.10
N LYS A 94 -16.20 -16.09 -3.49
CA LYS A 94 -16.51 -17.36 -4.20
C LYS A 94 -17.59 -17.20 -5.27
N ARG A 95 -18.52 -16.27 -5.08
CA ARG A 95 -19.64 -15.99 -5.99
C ARG A 95 -19.36 -14.83 -6.93
N LEU A 96 -18.24 -14.15 -6.76
CA LEU A 96 -17.88 -13.00 -7.55
C LEU A 96 -17.54 -13.40 -8.99
N ARG A 97 -18.10 -12.67 -9.95
CA ARG A 97 -17.73 -12.71 -11.37
C ARG A 97 -17.27 -11.32 -11.74
N VAL A 98 -15.97 -11.13 -11.96
CA VAL A 98 -15.40 -9.81 -12.30
C VAL A 98 -15.91 -9.34 -13.66
N GLY A 99 -15.92 -10.22 -14.66
CA GLY A 99 -16.43 -9.91 -16.00
C GLY A 99 -15.62 -8.83 -16.71
N CYS A 100 -16.23 -8.20 -17.72
CA CYS A 100 -15.61 -7.14 -18.51
C CYS A 100 -15.95 -5.76 -17.96
N SER A 101 -15.13 -4.77 -18.30
CA SER A 101 -15.41 -3.37 -17.97
C SER A 101 -16.61 -2.84 -18.73
N GLU A 102 -17.38 -1.98 -18.07
CA GLU A 102 -18.48 -1.24 -18.63
C GLU A 102 -17.96 0.04 -19.31
N LYS A 103 -18.56 0.44 -20.42
CA LYS A 103 -18.30 1.76 -21.03
C LYS A 103 -18.82 2.86 -20.10
N ARG A 104 -18.09 3.97 -20.05
CA ARG A 104 -18.53 5.11 -19.25
C ARG A 104 -19.87 5.62 -19.79
N PRO A 105 -20.92 5.72 -18.93
CA PRO A 105 -22.18 6.33 -19.35
C PRO A 105 -22.00 7.83 -19.62
N GLN A 106 -22.91 8.39 -20.40
CA GLN A 106 -22.95 9.84 -20.62
C GLN A 106 -23.46 10.52 -19.35
N GLY A 107 -22.81 11.60 -18.95
CA GLY A 107 -23.13 12.35 -17.75
C GLY A 107 -21.90 12.54 -16.84
N ALA A 108 -22.06 13.31 -15.76
CA ALA A 108 -20.95 13.73 -14.91
C ALA A 108 -20.93 13.04 -13.54
N ASP A 109 -22.06 12.56 -13.05
CA ASP A 109 -22.23 12.18 -11.63
C ASP A 109 -22.30 10.66 -11.43
N PHE A 110 -21.31 9.96 -11.99
CA PHE A 110 -21.23 8.52 -11.81
C PHE A 110 -20.05 8.14 -10.91
N ILE A 111 -20.29 7.18 -10.01
CA ILE A 111 -19.23 6.49 -9.29
C ILE A 111 -18.73 5.34 -10.17
N LYS A 112 -17.42 5.31 -10.40
CA LYS A 112 -16.75 4.20 -11.06
C LYS A 112 -16.18 3.24 -10.03
N TYR A 113 -16.67 2.04 -10.02
CA TYR A 113 -16.17 0.93 -9.21
C TYR A 113 -15.15 0.15 -10.04
N THR A 114 -13.93 0.06 -9.57
CA THR A 114 -12.89 -0.78 -10.18
C THR A 114 -12.55 -1.91 -9.21
N LEU A 115 -12.81 -3.14 -9.63
CA LEU A 115 -12.58 -4.33 -8.83
C LEU A 115 -11.49 -5.20 -9.44
N THR A 116 -10.54 -5.64 -8.61
CA THR A 116 -9.49 -6.58 -9.00
C THR A 116 -9.56 -7.82 -8.11
N TYR A 117 -9.69 -8.99 -8.70
CA TYR A 117 -9.74 -10.27 -8.01
C TYR A 117 -9.14 -11.37 -8.88
N GLN A 118 -8.25 -12.20 -8.31
CA GLN A 118 -7.57 -13.30 -9.02
C GLN A 118 -6.88 -12.88 -10.34
N GLY A 119 -6.29 -11.68 -10.36
CA GLY A 119 -5.63 -11.14 -11.56
C GLY A 119 -6.58 -10.53 -12.60
N HIS A 120 -7.89 -10.69 -12.46
CA HIS A 120 -8.87 -10.03 -13.32
C HIS A 120 -9.23 -8.66 -12.76
N ARG A 121 -9.29 -7.66 -13.64
CA ARG A 121 -9.67 -6.29 -13.30
C ARG A 121 -10.76 -5.80 -14.25
N ALA A 122 -11.80 -5.23 -13.68
CA ALA A 122 -12.85 -4.56 -14.46
C ALA A 122 -13.34 -3.31 -13.74
N SER A 123 -13.92 -2.39 -14.51
CA SER A 123 -14.55 -1.16 -14.02
C SER A 123 -16.02 -1.15 -14.41
N ARG A 124 -16.88 -0.77 -13.45
CA ARG A 124 -18.33 -0.71 -13.63
C ARG A 124 -18.86 0.60 -13.06
N TYR A 125 -19.93 1.09 -13.64
CA TYR A 125 -20.69 2.25 -13.16
C TYR A 125 -22.00 1.81 -12.51
N THR A 126 -22.49 0.63 -12.89
CA THR A 126 -23.62 -0.05 -12.26
C THR A 126 -23.12 -1.32 -11.58
N LEU A 127 -23.48 -1.54 -10.32
CA LEU A 127 -23.03 -2.73 -9.58
C LEU A 127 -23.83 -3.97 -10.02
N PRO A 128 -23.18 -4.95 -10.66
CA PRO A 128 -23.82 -6.24 -10.92
C PRO A 128 -24.21 -6.95 -9.62
N SER A 129 -25.17 -7.84 -9.69
CA SER A 129 -25.64 -8.62 -8.53
C SER A 129 -24.52 -9.40 -7.82
N THR A 130 -23.50 -9.85 -8.57
CA THR A 130 -22.34 -10.57 -8.03
C THR A 130 -21.32 -9.64 -7.36
N TRP A 131 -21.27 -8.37 -7.75
CA TRP A 131 -20.36 -7.36 -7.18
C TRP A 131 -20.92 -6.73 -5.90
N GLY A 132 -22.20 -6.41 -5.89
CA GLY A 132 -22.85 -5.69 -4.79
C GLY A 132 -22.52 -6.24 -3.39
N PRO A 133 -22.60 -7.54 -3.13
CA PRO A 133 -22.26 -8.10 -1.82
C PRO A 133 -20.79 -7.90 -1.44
N VAL A 134 -19.86 -7.98 -2.41
CA VAL A 134 -18.42 -7.79 -2.16
C VAL A 134 -18.13 -6.32 -1.92
N VAL A 135 -18.64 -5.42 -2.76
CA VAL A 135 -18.45 -3.96 -2.64
C VAL A 135 -18.97 -3.50 -1.28
N ARG A 136 -20.23 -3.81 -0.92
CA ARG A 136 -20.78 -3.43 0.39
C ARG A 136 -19.96 -3.95 1.57
N GLN A 137 -19.37 -5.14 1.47
CA GLN A 137 -18.50 -5.66 2.53
C GLN A 137 -17.20 -4.88 2.63
N LEU A 138 -16.60 -4.51 1.50
CA LEU A 138 -15.36 -3.71 1.46
C LEU A 138 -15.61 -2.27 1.94
N GLU A 139 -16.70 -1.64 1.55
CA GLU A 139 -17.16 -0.34 2.06
C GLU A 139 -17.37 -0.37 3.58
N LYS A 140 -18.05 -1.41 4.09
CA LYS A 140 -18.30 -1.59 5.53
C LYS A 140 -16.99 -1.62 6.32
N VAL A 141 -16.00 -2.41 5.88
CA VAL A 141 -14.70 -2.46 6.57
C VAL A 141 -13.90 -1.17 6.36
N LEU A 142 -14.00 -0.51 5.20
CA LEU A 142 -13.40 0.79 4.96
C LEU A 142 -13.92 1.82 6.00
N HIS A 143 -15.23 1.96 6.11
CA HIS A 143 -15.85 2.88 7.09
C HIS A 143 -15.44 2.54 8.51
N LYS A 144 -15.48 1.27 8.90
CA LYS A 144 -15.10 0.82 10.24
C LYS A 144 -13.65 1.20 10.60
N TYR A 145 -12.71 1.00 9.69
CA TYR A 145 -11.29 1.17 9.97
C TYR A 145 -10.75 2.56 9.67
N THR A 146 -11.53 3.41 9.00
CA THR A 146 -11.18 4.81 8.71
C THR A 146 -12.05 5.82 9.47
N ALA A 147 -12.97 5.35 10.31
CA ALA A 147 -13.73 6.24 11.19
C ALA A 147 -12.77 7.00 12.12
N PRO A 148 -12.98 8.30 12.34
CA PRO A 148 -12.27 9.04 13.39
C PRO A 148 -12.55 8.38 14.75
N ALA A 149 -11.53 8.35 15.61
CA ALA A 149 -11.64 7.87 16.98
C ALA A 149 -12.47 8.86 17.82
#